data_0b88b2f8bb91e631a4fc8dabd9d98146
#
_entry.id   0b88b2f8bb91e631a4fc8dabd9d98146
#
_cell.length_a   1.000
_cell.length_b   1.000
_cell.length_c   1.000
_cell.angle_alpha   90.00
_cell.angle_beta   90.00
_cell.angle_gamma   90.00
#
_symmetry.space_group_name_H-M   'P 1'
#
loop_
_entity.id
_entity.type
_entity.pdbx_description
1 polymer ?
#
loop_
_entity_poly.entity_id
_entity_poly.type
_entity_poly.pdbx_seq_one_letter_code
_entity_poly.pdbx_strand_id
1 'polypeptide(L)' 'MKIARVWSDKLGDTYGIISEDGNRLVSKSDFQEQTGIPIPHSIKEFLFKGWIDEVTKNLPIISFSHQVE' A
#
# COMPACT_ATOMS: atom_id res chain seq x y z
N MET A 1 4.68 1.66 -10.18
CA MET A 1 4.00 1.67 -8.86
C MET A 1 4.74 2.60 -7.91
N LYS A 2 3.99 3.41 -7.18
CA LYS A 2 4.59 4.30 -6.20
C LYS A 2 4.20 3.86 -4.79
N ILE A 3 5.16 3.89 -3.89
CA ILE A 3 4.97 3.55 -2.49
C ILE A 3 5.34 4.78 -1.67
N ALA A 4 4.52 5.09 -0.68
CA ALA A 4 4.77 6.23 0.19
C ALA A 4 4.69 5.84 1.65
N ARG A 5 5.52 6.45 2.46
CA ARG A 5 5.39 6.37 3.90
C ARG A 5 4.29 7.34 4.32
N VAL A 6 3.39 6.86 5.16
CA VAL A 6 2.18 7.59 5.51
C VAL A 6 2.08 7.68 7.02
N TRP A 7 1.64 8.83 7.51
CA TRP A 7 1.31 8.99 8.92
C TRP A 7 0.00 9.74 9.05
N SER A 8 -0.85 9.28 9.95
CA SER A 8 -2.07 9.98 10.31
C SER A 8 -2.49 9.56 11.70
N ASP A 9 -3.36 10.34 12.32
CA ASP A 9 -3.92 10.00 13.63
C ASP A 9 -4.65 8.67 13.62
N LYS A 10 -5.26 8.34 12.51
CA LYS A 10 -6.04 7.12 12.35
C LYS A 10 -5.18 5.91 12.02
N LEU A 11 -4.21 6.07 11.10
CA LEU A 11 -3.41 4.96 10.58
C LEU A 11 -2.10 4.73 11.31
N GLY A 12 -1.60 5.76 12.03
CA GLY A 12 -0.28 5.70 12.62
C GLY A 12 0.81 5.82 11.56
N ASP A 13 2.02 5.37 11.89
CA ASP A 13 3.15 5.39 10.98
C ASP A 13 3.16 4.08 10.17
N THR A 14 2.84 4.16 8.90
CA THR A 14 2.73 3.01 8.03
C THR A 14 3.20 3.38 6.63
N TYR A 15 2.99 2.49 5.67
CA TYR A 15 3.22 2.81 4.27
C TYR A 15 1.99 2.39 3.46
N GLY A 16 1.93 2.88 2.24
CA GLY A 16 0.85 2.56 1.35
C GLY A 16 1.26 2.64 -0.10
N ILE A 17 0.35 2.24 -0.97
CA ILE A 17 0.56 2.24 -2.41
C ILE A 17 -0.29 3.35 -3.00
N ILE A 18 0.33 4.18 -3.84
CA ILE A 18 -0.34 5.32 -4.46
C ILE A 18 -0.94 4.88 -5.80
N SER A 19 -2.16 5.32 -6.08
CA SER A 19 -2.83 5.05 -7.34
C SER A 19 -2.09 5.68 -8.52
N GLU A 20 -2.38 5.23 -9.74
CA GLU A 20 -1.70 5.74 -10.93
C GLU A 20 -1.87 7.24 -11.13
N ASP A 21 -3.03 7.78 -10.78
CA ASP A 21 -3.29 9.21 -10.90
C ASP A 21 -2.63 10.04 -9.80
N GLY A 22 -2.06 9.39 -8.78
CA GLY A 22 -1.39 10.08 -7.69
C GLY A 22 -2.32 10.69 -6.64
N ASN A 23 -3.62 10.50 -6.77
CA ASN A 23 -4.60 11.18 -5.93
C ASN A 23 -5.12 10.32 -4.78
N ARG A 24 -4.92 9.03 -4.84
CA ARG A 24 -5.43 8.11 -3.83
C ARG A 24 -4.36 7.13 -3.37
N LEU A 25 -4.65 6.49 -2.27
CA LEU A 25 -3.70 5.61 -1.62
C LEU A 25 -4.45 4.45 -0.98
N VAL A 26 -3.86 3.27 -1.01
CA VAL A 26 -4.29 2.14 -0.20
C VAL A 26 -3.21 1.89 0.85
N SER A 27 -3.60 1.86 2.13
CA SER A 27 -2.65 1.59 3.19
C SER A 27 -2.26 0.11 3.21
N LYS A 28 -1.14 -0.19 3.86
CA LYS A 28 -0.70 -1.57 4.05
C LYS A 28 -1.80 -2.43 4.65
N SER A 29 -2.46 -1.93 5.68
CA SER A 29 -3.52 -2.67 6.37
C SER A 29 -4.71 -2.96 5.46
N ASP A 30 -5.14 -1.97 4.71
CA ASP A 30 -6.26 -2.13 3.77
C ASP A 30 -5.90 -3.10 2.65
N PHE A 31 -4.67 -3.04 2.16
CA PHE A 31 -4.22 -3.97 1.14
C PHE A 31 -4.28 -5.42 1.64
N GLN A 32 -3.78 -5.65 2.85
CA GLN A 32 -3.83 -6.98 3.45
C GLN A 32 -5.26 -7.47 3.63
N GLU A 33 -6.14 -6.59 4.05
CA GLU A 33 -7.55 -6.93 4.25
C GLU A 33 -8.24 -7.28 2.94
N GLN A 34 -7.98 -6.52 1.88
CA GLN A 34 -8.60 -6.75 0.58
C GLN A 34 -8.08 -7.99 -0.15
N THR A 35 -6.80 -8.31 0.01
CA THR A 35 -6.17 -9.37 -0.76
C THR A 35 -5.86 -10.62 0.05
N GLY A 36 -5.77 -10.51 1.37
CA GLY A 36 -5.30 -11.61 2.22
C GLY A 36 -3.80 -11.85 2.13
N ILE A 37 -3.06 -11.00 1.46
CA ILE A 37 -1.60 -11.16 1.31
C ILE A 37 -0.90 -10.49 2.49
N PRO A 38 -0.10 -11.23 3.27
CA PRO A 38 0.59 -10.68 4.44
C PRO A 38 1.86 -9.95 4.03
N ILE A 39 1.72 -8.72 3.54
CA ILE A 39 2.89 -7.92 3.15
C ILE A 39 3.69 -7.48 4.38
N PRO A 40 5.02 -7.26 4.22
CA PRO A 40 5.88 -6.94 5.35
C PRO A 40 5.47 -5.68 6.10
N HIS A 41 5.79 -5.66 7.38
CA HIS A 41 5.48 -4.54 8.24
C HIS A 41 6.28 -3.27 7.86
N SER A 42 7.53 -3.42 7.45
CA SER A 42 8.35 -2.26 7.10
C SER A 42 8.47 -2.09 5.58
N ILE A 43 8.54 -0.83 5.16
CA ILE A 43 8.72 -0.50 3.75
C ILE A 43 10.05 -1.05 3.20
N LYS A 44 11.07 -1.09 4.03
CA LYS A 44 12.37 -1.61 3.66
C LYS A 44 12.30 -3.09 3.30
N GLU A 45 11.63 -3.89 4.12
CA GLU A 45 11.44 -5.30 3.83
C GLU A 45 10.58 -5.51 2.59
N PHE A 46 9.57 -4.68 2.42
CA PHE A 46 8.71 -4.73 1.25
C PHE A 46 9.53 -4.57 -0.04
N LEU A 47 10.40 -3.58 -0.07
CA LEU A 47 11.24 -3.32 -1.25
C LEU A 47 12.29 -4.40 -1.46
N PHE A 48 12.83 -4.94 -0.39
CA PHE A 48 13.94 -5.88 -0.44
C PHE A 48 13.53 -7.27 -0.94
N LYS A 49 12.34 -7.73 -0.60
CA LYS A 49 11.93 -9.12 -0.86
C LYS A 49 11.08 -9.30 -2.13
N GLY A 50 11.04 -8.32 -3.00
CA GLY A 50 10.36 -8.46 -4.28
C GLY A 50 8.83 -8.48 -4.21
N TRP A 51 8.26 -7.92 -3.18
CA TRP A 51 6.81 -7.85 -3.03
C TRP A 51 6.12 -7.01 -4.11
N ILE A 52 6.90 -6.19 -4.83
CA ILE A 52 6.36 -5.30 -5.86
C ILE A 52 5.58 -6.08 -6.93
N ASP A 53 6.13 -7.22 -7.40
CA ASP A 53 5.46 -8.02 -8.41
C ASP A 53 4.14 -8.59 -7.89
N GLU A 54 4.14 -9.08 -6.67
CA GLU A 54 2.94 -9.66 -6.05
C GLU A 54 1.85 -8.61 -5.88
N VAL A 55 2.22 -7.43 -5.44
CA VAL A 55 1.29 -6.32 -5.27
C VAL A 55 0.74 -5.86 -6.62
N THR A 56 1.62 -5.73 -7.62
CA THR A 56 1.24 -5.28 -8.96
C THR A 56 0.16 -6.17 -9.57
N LYS A 57 0.26 -7.48 -9.37
CA LYS A 57 -0.74 -8.43 -9.89
C LYS A 57 -2.12 -8.19 -9.29
N ASN A 58 -2.18 -7.65 -8.09
CA ASN A 58 -3.45 -7.47 -7.37
C ASN A 58 -4.00 -6.05 -7.47
N LEU A 59 -3.24 -5.11 -8.04
CA LEU A 59 -3.69 -3.72 -8.13
C LEU A 59 -5.05 -3.54 -8.83
N PRO A 60 -5.36 -4.28 -9.90
CA PRO A 60 -6.65 -4.09 -10.58
C PRO A 60 -7.89 -4.34 -9.72
N ILE A 61 -7.75 -5.11 -8.63
CA ILE A 61 -8.88 -5.42 -7.75
C ILE A 61 -8.89 -4.62 -6.47
N ILE A 62 -7.91 -3.73 -6.29
CA ILE A 62 -7.75 -2.96 -5.06
C ILE A 62 -8.59 -1.68 -5.10
N SER A 63 -9.28 -1.40 -3.99
CA SER A 63 -9.94 -0.11 -3.77
C SER A 63 -9.02 0.84 -3.05
N PHE A 64 -8.71 1.97 -3.66
CA PHE A 64 -7.88 3.00 -3.06
C PHE A 64 -8.79 3.95 -2.28
N SER A 65 -8.88 3.76 -0.98
CA SER A 65 -9.89 4.41 -0.14
C SER A 65 -9.44 5.69 0.54
N HIS A 66 -8.14 5.99 0.55
CA HIS A 66 -7.62 7.19 1.17
C HIS A 66 -7.20 8.21 0.12
N GLN A 67 -7.42 9.48 0.43
CA GLN A 67 -6.97 10.56 -0.46
C GLN A 67 -5.57 11.01 -0.08
N VAL A 68 -4.76 11.31 -1.08
CA VAL A 68 -3.44 11.89 -0.90
C VAL A 68 -3.60 13.41 -0.88
N GLU A 69 -3.11 14.03 0.17
CA GLU A 69 -3.13 15.49 0.27
C GLU A 69 -1.83 16.11 -0.23
#